data_f34bcf21d71342c084650ce61a1205bf
#
_entry.id   f34bcf21d71342c084650ce61a1205bf
#
_cell.length_a   1.000
_cell.length_b   1.000
_cell.length_c   1.000
_cell.angle_alpha   90.00
_cell.angle_beta   90.00
_cell.angle_gamma   90.00
#
_symmetry.space_group_name_H-M   'P 1'
#
loop_
_entity.id
_entity.type
_entity.pdbx_description
1 polymer ?
#
loop_
_entity_poly.entity_id
_entity_poly.type
_entity_poly.pdbx_seq_one_letter_code
_entity_poly.pdbx_strand_id
1 'polypeptide(L)'
;LVGSEMCIRDRPRPINIEHGSKVIQERYQTNFVKEHLISKKSEVARGTGWRKEHSGTMEYELLKIDRYWFNKPIFFETKDHVKLHVLVEGEEALIVSPYNEFEPIELHYAEALYIPASIGQYIIKPKNEGDELAILECYMDMGNAYK
;
A
#
# COMPACT_ATOMS: atom_id res chain seq x y z
N LEU A 1 22.27 8.47 -2.80
CA LEU A 1 22.86 9.83 -2.68
C LEU A 1 22.27 10.87 -3.65
N VAL A 2 21.41 10.46 -4.59
CA VAL A 2 20.75 11.37 -5.55
C VAL A 2 19.96 12.48 -4.84
N GLY A 3 19.28 12.17 -3.74
CA GLY A 3 18.56 13.17 -2.94
C GLY A 3 19.45 14.19 -2.24
N SER A 4 20.67 13.82 -1.87
CA SER A 4 21.63 14.76 -1.26
C SER A 4 22.29 15.67 -2.31
N GLU A 5 22.48 15.20 -3.54
CA GLU A 5 22.94 16.07 -4.65
C GLU A 5 21.92 17.15 -4.99
N MET A 6 20.64 16.82 -5.08
CA MET A 6 19.57 17.80 -5.29
C MET A 6 19.52 18.83 -4.15
N CYS A 7 19.59 18.40 -2.90
CA CYS A 7 19.59 19.31 -1.76
C CYS A 7 20.84 20.21 -1.69
N ILE A 8 22.00 19.71 -2.11
CA ILE A 8 23.25 20.48 -2.16
C ILE A 8 23.22 21.48 -3.32
N ARG A 9 22.65 21.12 -4.46
CA ARG A 9 22.60 21.96 -5.66
C ARG A 9 21.62 23.13 -5.52
N ASP A 10 20.43 22.89 -5.00
CA ASP A 10 19.39 23.91 -4.89
C ASP A 10 19.47 24.75 -3.63
N ARG A 11 20.00 24.17 -2.54
CA ARG A 11 20.16 24.82 -1.25
C ARG A 11 21.43 24.28 -0.58
N PRO A 12 22.59 24.90 -0.80
CA PRO A 12 23.83 24.42 -0.22
C PRO A 12 23.71 24.32 1.30
N ARG A 13 23.81 23.09 1.80
CA ARG A 13 23.80 22.77 3.22
C ARG A 13 25.17 22.22 3.61
N PRO A 14 25.65 22.52 4.79
CA PRO A 14 26.92 21.93 5.26
C PRO A 14 26.74 20.41 5.40
N ILE A 15 27.70 19.64 4.88
CA ILE A 15 27.75 18.20 5.07
C ILE A 15 28.32 17.92 6.46
N ASN A 16 27.47 17.46 7.38
CA ASN A 16 27.86 17.17 8.76
C ASN A 16 28.35 15.72 8.87
N ILE A 17 29.56 15.44 8.36
CA ILE A 17 30.16 14.09 8.36
C ILE A 17 30.28 13.55 9.78
N GLU A 18 30.70 14.37 10.74
CA GLU A 18 30.87 13.96 12.13
C GLU A 18 29.53 13.51 12.76
N HIS A 19 28.46 14.26 12.53
CA HIS A 19 27.13 13.85 13.01
C HIS A 19 26.59 12.62 12.26
N GLY A 20 26.80 12.58 10.94
CA GLY A 20 26.39 11.44 10.11
C GLY A 20 27.07 10.13 10.53
N SER A 21 28.37 10.17 10.83
CA SER A 21 29.10 8.99 11.27
C SER A 21 28.60 8.42 12.61
N LYS A 22 28.13 9.28 13.52
CA LYS A 22 27.60 8.87 14.84
C LYS A 22 26.26 8.12 14.76
N VAL A 23 25.49 8.28 13.67
CA VAL A 23 24.21 7.57 13.49
C VAL A 23 24.35 6.26 12.72
N ILE A 24 25.52 5.99 12.14
CA ILE A 24 25.79 4.72 11.48
C ILE A 24 25.95 3.64 12.56
N GLN A 25 25.12 2.61 12.47
CA GLN A 25 25.16 1.49 13.41
C GLN A 25 25.77 0.25 12.73
N GLU A 26 26.95 -0.16 13.18
CA GLU A 26 27.69 -1.31 12.62
C GLU A 26 26.95 -2.65 12.71
N ARG A 27 25.92 -2.73 13.58
CA ARG A 27 25.06 -3.93 13.70
C ARG A 27 24.19 -4.19 12.46
N TYR A 28 23.90 -3.15 11.65
CA TYR A 28 23.08 -3.27 10.44
C TYR A 28 23.86 -3.80 9.24
N GLN A 29 24.53 -4.93 9.42
CA GLN A 29 25.22 -5.68 8.37
C GLN A 29 24.27 -6.60 7.59
N THR A 30 24.77 -7.20 6.52
CA THR A 30 23.98 -7.98 5.57
C THR A 30 23.07 -9.04 6.23
N ASN A 31 23.57 -9.76 7.22
CA ASN A 31 22.78 -10.81 7.88
C ASN A 31 21.62 -10.20 8.69
N PHE A 32 21.91 -9.18 9.48
CA PHE A 32 20.88 -8.48 10.24
C PHE A 32 19.80 -7.88 9.32
N VAL A 33 20.22 -7.25 8.20
CA VAL A 33 19.28 -6.67 7.22
C VAL A 33 18.38 -7.75 6.62
N LYS A 34 18.95 -8.90 6.21
CA LYS A 34 18.18 -10.01 5.64
C LYS A 34 17.19 -10.64 6.62
N GLU A 35 17.55 -10.71 7.89
CA GLU A 35 16.74 -11.36 8.92
C GLU A 35 15.64 -10.42 9.47
N HIS A 36 15.97 -9.13 9.63
CA HIS A 36 15.13 -8.22 10.40
C HIS A 36 14.56 -7.03 9.62
N LEU A 37 15.20 -6.60 8.52
CA LEU A 37 14.81 -5.38 7.82
C LEU A 37 14.19 -5.61 6.44
N ILE A 38 14.29 -6.82 5.89
CA ILE A 38 13.60 -7.15 4.64
C ILE A 38 12.21 -7.67 4.97
N SER A 39 11.20 -6.96 4.50
CA SER A 39 9.80 -7.36 4.66
C SER A 39 9.55 -8.73 4.00
N LYS A 40 8.89 -9.62 4.73
CA LYS A 40 8.49 -10.92 4.22
C LYS A 40 7.04 -10.84 3.75
N LYS A 41 6.84 -10.99 2.44
CA LYS A 41 5.49 -11.09 1.88
C LYS A 41 4.86 -12.41 2.32
N SER A 42 3.58 -12.38 2.66
CA SER A 42 2.82 -13.59 2.99
C SER A 42 1.45 -13.55 2.35
N GLU A 43 1.04 -14.64 1.71
CA GLU A 43 -0.34 -14.79 1.26
C GLU A 43 -1.21 -14.98 2.51
N VAL A 44 -2.20 -14.11 2.67
CA VAL A 44 -3.07 -14.08 3.87
C VAL A 44 -4.50 -14.50 3.57
N ALA A 45 -4.92 -14.44 2.31
CA ALA A 45 -6.25 -14.88 1.91
C ALA A 45 -6.32 -15.18 0.41
N ARG A 46 -7.26 -16.05 0.04
CA ARG A 46 -7.54 -16.43 -1.35
C ARG A 46 -9.03 -16.74 -1.51
N GLY A 47 -9.59 -16.41 -2.67
CA GLY A 47 -10.95 -16.76 -3.06
C GLY A 47 -11.05 -17.07 -4.55
N THR A 48 -12.25 -17.27 -5.04
CA THR A 48 -12.49 -17.55 -6.46
C THR A 48 -12.18 -16.31 -7.30
N GLY A 49 -11.08 -16.37 -8.07
CA GLY A 49 -10.66 -15.29 -8.96
C GLY A 49 -9.94 -14.13 -8.25
N TRP A 50 -9.47 -14.32 -7.02
CA TRP A 50 -8.62 -13.35 -6.34
C TRP A 50 -7.71 -13.99 -5.29
N ARG A 51 -6.60 -13.33 -4.98
CA ARG A 51 -5.70 -13.64 -3.87
C ARG A 51 -5.20 -12.34 -3.22
N LYS A 52 -4.86 -12.43 -1.95
CA LYS A 52 -4.36 -11.32 -1.14
C LYS A 52 -3.03 -11.68 -0.51
N GLU A 53 -2.06 -10.80 -0.66
CA GLU A 53 -0.77 -10.88 0.06
C GLU A 53 -0.61 -9.65 0.96
N HIS A 54 -0.12 -9.88 2.16
CA HIS A 54 0.35 -8.83 3.04
C HIS A 54 1.79 -8.46 2.65
N SER A 55 2.07 -7.16 2.48
CA SER A 55 3.38 -6.67 2.02
C SER A 55 4.47 -6.69 3.11
N GLY A 56 4.20 -7.32 4.25
CA GLY A 56 5.19 -7.55 5.29
C GLY A 56 5.69 -6.27 5.93
N THR A 57 4.81 -5.33 6.22
CA THR A 57 5.13 -4.19 7.08
C THR A 57 5.54 -4.67 8.47
N MET A 58 6.38 -3.92 9.16
CA MET A 58 6.81 -4.29 10.50
C MET A 58 5.63 -4.25 11.48
N GLU A 59 5.66 -5.09 12.53
CA GLU A 59 4.55 -5.24 13.47
C GLU A 59 4.13 -3.91 14.13
N TYR A 60 5.11 -3.04 14.38
CA TYR A 60 4.89 -1.73 15.02
C TYR A 60 4.51 -0.61 14.04
N GLU A 61 4.48 -0.87 12.73
CA GLU A 61 4.03 0.13 11.76
C GLU A 61 2.52 0.23 11.74
N LEU A 62 2.02 1.45 11.86
CA LEU A 62 0.59 1.76 11.82
C LEU A 62 0.01 1.60 10.41
N LEU A 63 0.80 1.88 9.39
CA LEU A 63 0.39 1.74 8.00
C LEU A 63 0.57 0.30 7.55
N LYS A 64 -0.51 -0.33 7.13
CA LYS A 64 -0.53 -1.66 6.54
C LYS A 64 -0.79 -1.58 5.05
N ILE A 65 -0.14 -2.47 4.30
CA ILE A 65 -0.27 -2.54 2.84
C ILE A 65 -0.55 -3.98 2.46
N ASP A 66 -1.70 -4.19 1.82
CA ASP A 66 -2.09 -5.45 1.24
C ASP A 66 -2.16 -5.33 -0.28
N ARG A 67 -1.78 -6.37 -0.98
CA ARG A 67 -1.87 -6.46 -2.42
C ARG A 67 -2.84 -7.54 -2.82
N TYR A 68 -3.81 -7.17 -3.67
CA TYR A 68 -4.78 -8.08 -4.25
C TYR A 68 -4.50 -8.26 -5.73
N TRP A 69 -4.53 -9.50 -6.20
CA TRP A 69 -4.64 -9.84 -7.62
C TRP A 69 -6.00 -10.42 -7.85
N PHE A 70 -6.66 -10.00 -8.92
CA PHE A 70 -8.02 -10.42 -9.19
C PHE A 70 -8.40 -10.29 -10.66
N ASN A 71 -9.32 -11.17 -11.10
CA ASN A 71 -10.02 -11.11 -12.37
C ASN A 71 -11.55 -11.20 -12.20
N LYS A 72 -12.03 -11.11 -10.95
CA LYS A 72 -13.45 -11.09 -10.57
C LYS A 72 -13.70 -10.00 -9.55
N PRO A 73 -14.96 -9.56 -9.37
CA PRO A 73 -15.29 -8.56 -8.34
C PRO A 73 -14.82 -8.97 -6.94
N ILE A 74 -14.22 -8.04 -6.22
CA ILE A 74 -13.84 -8.19 -4.82
C ILE A 74 -14.66 -7.22 -3.98
N PHE A 75 -15.21 -7.71 -2.87
CA PHE A 75 -15.92 -6.91 -1.87
C PHE A 75 -14.93 -6.35 -0.85
N PHE A 76 -15.03 -5.05 -0.60
CA PHE A 76 -14.26 -4.33 0.40
C PHE A 76 -15.18 -3.66 1.40
N GLU A 77 -14.63 -3.38 2.58
CA GLU A 77 -15.29 -2.62 3.64
C GLU A 77 -14.29 -1.67 4.29
N THR A 78 -14.71 -0.43 4.54
CA THR A 78 -13.85 0.59 5.15
C THR A 78 -13.57 0.30 6.62
N LYS A 79 -14.50 -0.35 7.34
CA LYS A 79 -14.41 -0.61 8.80
C LYS A 79 -14.08 0.64 9.60
N ASP A 80 -14.77 1.74 9.29
CA ASP A 80 -14.59 3.06 9.91
C ASP A 80 -13.19 3.70 9.71
N HIS A 81 -12.39 3.19 8.77
CA HIS A 81 -11.08 3.73 8.43
C HIS A 81 -11.03 4.17 6.97
N VAL A 82 -10.26 5.23 6.71
CA VAL A 82 -9.94 5.63 5.33
C VAL A 82 -9.09 4.54 4.69
N LYS A 83 -9.42 4.19 3.45
CA LYS A 83 -8.64 3.29 2.61
C LYS A 83 -8.03 4.05 1.44
N LEU A 84 -6.81 3.69 1.08
CA LEU A 84 -6.18 4.16 -0.15
C LEU A 84 -5.99 2.96 -1.07
N HIS A 85 -6.49 3.06 -2.29
CA HIS A 85 -6.26 2.07 -3.33
C HIS A 85 -5.38 2.63 -4.43
N VAL A 86 -4.46 1.81 -4.94
CA VAL A 86 -3.61 2.15 -6.09
C VAL A 86 -3.65 0.98 -7.07
N LEU A 87 -4.05 1.21 -8.31
CA LEU A 87 -4.00 0.19 -9.36
C LEU A 87 -2.55 0.04 -9.85
N VAL A 88 -1.94 -1.14 -9.64
CA VAL A 88 -0.51 -1.39 -9.90
C VAL A 88 -0.24 -2.41 -11.00
N GLU A 89 -1.26 -3.16 -11.44
CA GLU A 89 -1.23 -4.03 -12.63
C GLU A 89 -2.57 -4.00 -13.33
N GLY A 90 -2.56 -4.03 -14.66
CA GLY A 90 -3.73 -3.88 -15.52
C GLY A 90 -3.99 -2.42 -15.90
N GLU A 91 -5.03 -2.17 -16.68
CA GLU A 91 -5.29 -0.84 -17.24
C GLU A 91 -6.36 -0.08 -16.45
N GLU A 92 -7.52 -0.70 -16.21
CA GLU A 92 -8.69 -0.03 -15.62
C GLU A 92 -9.48 -0.93 -14.68
N ALA A 93 -9.82 -0.39 -13.53
CA ALA A 93 -10.73 -0.97 -12.56
C ALA A 93 -11.96 -0.07 -12.37
N LEU A 94 -13.10 -0.68 -12.00
CA LEU A 94 -14.31 0.03 -11.59
C LEU A 94 -14.54 -0.15 -10.10
N ILE A 95 -14.74 0.96 -9.39
CA ILE A 95 -15.22 0.97 -8.02
C ILE A 95 -16.72 1.26 -8.04
N VAL A 96 -17.52 0.36 -7.50
CA VAL A 96 -18.98 0.46 -7.54
C VAL A 96 -19.60 0.28 -6.15
N SER A 97 -20.70 0.98 -5.89
CA SER A 97 -21.52 0.76 -4.70
C SER A 97 -22.41 -0.46 -4.90
N PRO A 98 -22.45 -1.42 -3.96
CA PRO A 98 -23.41 -2.52 -4.02
C PRO A 98 -24.87 -2.05 -3.83
N TYR A 99 -25.07 -0.84 -3.33
CA TYR A 99 -26.40 -0.27 -3.01
C TYR A 99 -26.73 0.97 -3.85
N ASN A 100 -25.94 1.27 -4.89
CA ASN A 100 -26.10 2.47 -5.74
C ASN A 100 -26.06 3.81 -4.97
N GLU A 101 -25.22 3.91 -3.95
CA GLU A 101 -25.04 5.11 -3.12
C GLU A 101 -24.13 6.15 -3.79
N PHE A 102 -23.36 5.72 -4.77
CA PHE A 102 -22.50 6.58 -5.61
C PHE A 102 -22.36 6.01 -7.03
N GLU A 103 -22.09 6.89 -7.99
CA GLU A 103 -21.83 6.51 -9.38
C GLU A 103 -20.51 5.73 -9.50
N PRO A 104 -20.42 4.77 -10.44
CA PRO A 104 -19.19 4.03 -10.70
C PRO A 104 -17.99 4.96 -10.93
N ILE A 105 -16.88 4.69 -10.26
CA ILE A 105 -15.63 5.44 -10.38
C ILE A 105 -14.63 4.58 -11.15
N GLU A 106 -14.03 5.15 -12.20
CA GLU A 106 -12.94 4.52 -12.94
C GLU A 106 -11.61 4.80 -12.25
N LEU A 107 -10.77 3.78 -12.12
CA LEU A 107 -9.43 3.87 -11.58
C LEU A 107 -8.45 3.30 -12.61
N HIS A 108 -7.54 4.14 -13.12
CA HIS A 108 -6.56 3.75 -14.13
C HIS A 108 -5.24 3.31 -13.50
N TYR A 109 -4.41 2.66 -14.32
CA TYR A 109 -3.06 2.27 -13.91
C TYR A 109 -2.27 3.44 -13.29
N ALA A 110 -1.62 3.17 -12.15
CA ALA A 110 -0.84 4.12 -11.35
C ALA A 110 -1.65 5.26 -10.70
N GLU A 111 -2.97 5.30 -10.86
CA GLU A 111 -3.82 6.21 -10.10
C GLU A 111 -4.04 5.72 -8.68
N ALA A 112 -4.24 6.68 -7.78
CA ALA A 112 -4.54 6.47 -6.37
C ALA A 112 -5.88 7.07 -6.01
N LEU A 113 -6.73 6.30 -5.31
CA LEU A 113 -8.05 6.73 -4.87
C LEU A 113 -8.19 6.56 -3.36
N TYR A 114 -8.59 7.62 -2.68
CA TYR A 114 -8.99 7.56 -1.28
C TYR A 114 -10.48 7.22 -1.16
N ILE A 115 -10.78 6.19 -0.38
CA ILE A 115 -12.13 5.80 0.00
C ILE A 115 -12.39 6.32 1.43
N PRO A 116 -13.30 7.30 1.61
CA PRO A 116 -13.67 7.79 2.94
C PRO A 116 -14.25 6.68 3.83
N ALA A 117 -14.04 6.79 5.13
CA ALA A 117 -14.55 5.84 6.11
C ALA A 117 -16.07 5.67 6.05
N SER A 118 -16.80 6.74 5.69
CA SER A 118 -18.26 6.77 5.60
C SER A 118 -18.86 5.96 4.44
N ILE A 119 -18.05 5.53 3.47
CA ILE A 119 -18.53 4.73 2.32
C ILE A 119 -19.02 3.34 2.75
N GLY A 120 -18.43 2.76 3.81
CA GLY A 120 -18.81 1.42 4.25
C GLY A 120 -18.41 0.34 3.26
N GLN A 121 -19.37 -0.24 2.54
CA GLN A 121 -19.14 -1.34 1.61
C GLN A 121 -19.04 -0.87 0.16
N TYR A 122 -18.08 -1.43 -0.57
CA TYR A 122 -17.85 -1.17 -1.99
C TYR A 122 -17.24 -2.40 -2.69
N ILE A 123 -17.31 -2.40 -4.01
CA ILE A 123 -16.78 -3.47 -4.86
C ILE A 123 -15.75 -2.88 -5.78
N ILE A 124 -14.62 -3.56 -5.94
CA ILE A 124 -13.65 -3.28 -7.01
C ILE A 124 -13.68 -4.45 -7.97
N LYS A 125 -13.81 -4.14 -9.26
CA LYS A 125 -13.87 -5.15 -10.32
C LYS A 125 -13.10 -4.69 -11.55
N PRO A 126 -12.60 -5.62 -12.40
CA PRO A 126 -12.11 -5.28 -13.72
C PRO A 126 -13.19 -4.55 -14.53
N LYS A 127 -12.79 -3.56 -15.33
CA LYS A 127 -13.69 -2.86 -16.25
C LYS A 127 -14.12 -3.80 -17.38
N ASN A 128 -13.18 -4.58 -17.95
CA ASN A 128 -13.46 -5.56 -18.97
C ASN A 128 -13.43 -6.98 -18.37
N GLU A 129 -14.30 -7.83 -18.86
CA GLU A 129 -14.33 -9.22 -18.43
C GLU A 129 -13.08 -9.96 -18.89
N GLY A 130 -12.41 -10.65 -17.97
CA GLY A 130 -11.20 -11.42 -18.23
C GLY A 130 -9.88 -10.68 -17.96
N ASP A 131 -9.91 -9.38 -17.70
CA ASP A 131 -8.71 -8.65 -17.31
C ASP A 131 -8.19 -9.15 -15.95
N GLU A 132 -6.88 -9.33 -15.85
CA GLU A 132 -6.19 -9.59 -14.60
C GLU A 132 -5.62 -8.28 -14.07
N LEU A 133 -6.02 -7.90 -12.87
CA LEU A 133 -5.62 -6.65 -12.22
C LEU A 133 -4.90 -6.92 -10.91
N ALA A 134 -4.04 -5.98 -10.51
CA ALA A 134 -3.54 -5.93 -9.14
C ALA A 134 -3.72 -4.54 -8.54
N ILE A 135 -4.22 -4.50 -7.29
CA ILE A 135 -4.44 -3.28 -6.54
C ILE A 135 -3.75 -3.36 -5.17
N LEU A 136 -3.16 -2.25 -4.75
CA LEU A 136 -2.71 -2.08 -3.38
C LEU A 136 -3.85 -1.49 -2.55
N GLU A 137 -4.06 -2.04 -1.36
CA GLU A 137 -4.88 -1.45 -0.30
C GLU A 137 -3.96 -0.98 0.80
N CYS A 138 -3.94 0.33 1.06
CA CYS A 138 -3.22 0.91 2.19
C CYS A 138 -4.21 1.39 3.24
N TYR A 139 -3.99 1.04 4.50
CA TYR A 139 -4.87 1.41 5.61
C TYR A 139 -4.08 1.54 6.91
N MET A 140 -4.66 2.26 7.86
CA MET A 140 -4.10 2.37 9.20
C MET A 140 -4.69 1.29 10.11
N ASP A 141 -3.82 0.56 10.79
CA ASP A 141 -4.23 -0.36 11.86
C ASP A 141 -3.86 0.26 13.22
N MET A 142 -4.87 0.80 13.88
CA MET A 142 -4.73 1.46 15.19
C MET A 142 -4.84 0.47 16.36
N GLY A 143 -5.00 -0.83 16.10
CA GLY A 143 -5.36 -1.84 17.09
C GLY A 143 -4.43 -1.97 18.30
N ASN A 144 -3.15 -1.60 18.19
CA ASN A 144 -2.16 -1.69 19.27
C ASN A 144 -1.51 -0.35 19.63
N ALA A 145 -1.84 0.75 18.95
CA ALA A 145 -1.16 2.03 19.13
C ALA A 145 -1.55 2.77 20.44
N TYR A 146 -2.63 2.34 21.11
CA TYR A 146 -3.19 3.00 22.30
C TYR A 146 -3.49 2.03 23.46
N LYS A 147 -2.85 0.86 23.49
CA LYS A 147 -2.91 -0.04 24.63
C LYS A 147 -1.71 0.10 25.53
#